data_b1eafe1d6200385b431886f114ef7602
#
_entry.id   b1eafe1d6200385b431886f114ef7602
#
_cell.length_a   1.000
_cell.length_b   1.000
_cell.length_c   1.000
_cell.angle_alpha   90.00
_cell.angle_beta   90.00
_cell.angle_gamma   90.00
#
_symmetry.space_group_name_H-M   'P 1'
#
loop_
_entity.id
_entity.type
_entity.pdbx_description
1 polymer ?
#
loop_
_entity_poly.entity_id
_entity_poly.type
_entity_poly.pdbx_seq_one_letter_code
_entity_poly.pdbx_strand_id
1 'polypeptide(L)'
;MNRVTNYLEEYYPHDLDKILLADGFEDAFIGVVESFGTAPKACYNYDACIDVLMGKADEEEIMTYDEAAEYLEFNVTQAYVGENTPAFIMNVALGEQKL
;
A
#
# COMPACT_ATOMS: atom_id res chain seq x y z
N MET A 1 -13.92 -6.91 -9.41
CA MET A 1 -13.45 -6.88 -8.03
C MET A 1 -12.05 -7.40 -7.93
N ASN A 2 -11.23 -6.74 -7.17
CA ASN A 2 -9.86 -7.21 -7.02
C ASN A 2 -9.72 -7.93 -5.68
N ARG A 3 -8.54 -8.50 -5.46
CA ARG A 3 -8.33 -9.29 -4.25
C ARG A 3 -8.38 -8.44 -2.99
N VAL A 4 -8.06 -7.17 -3.09
CA VAL A 4 -8.10 -6.30 -1.92
C VAL A 4 -9.53 -6.09 -1.47
N THR A 5 -10.41 -5.77 -2.41
CA THR A 5 -11.81 -5.58 -2.10
C THR A 5 -12.42 -6.86 -1.54
N ASN A 6 -12.08 -8.01 -2.13
CA ASN A 6 -12.59 -9.28 -1.65
C ASN A 6 -12.14 -9.56 -0.21
N TYR A 7 -10.88 -9.25 0.08
CA TYR A 7 -10.35 -9.43 1.42
C TYR A 7 -11.12 -8.56 2.43
N LEU A 8 -11.35 -7.30 2.06
CA LEU A 8 -12.02 -6.39 2.97
C LEU A 8 -13.48 -6.79 3.17
N GLU A 9 -14.14 -7.28 2.13
CA GLU A 9 -15.51 -7.71 2.26
C GLU A 9 -15.63 -8.89 3.20
N GLU A 10 -14.64 -9.75 3.21
CA GLU A 10 -14.69 -10.93 4.05
C GLU A 10 -14.32 -10.63 5.50
N TYR A 11 -13.29 -9.83 5.72
CA TYR A 11 -12.76 -9.65 7.06
C TYR A 11 -13.11 -8.33 7.71
N TYR A 12 -13.46 -7.32 6.92
CA TYR A 12 -13.76 -5.99 7.44
C TYR A 12 -15.01 -5.41 6.79
N PRO A 13 -16.12 -6.18 6.80
CA PRO A 13 -17.32 -5.69 6.10
C PRO A 13 -17.89 -4.41 6.69
N HIS A 14 -17.69 -4.18 7.98
CA HIS A 14 -18.26 -3.00 8.63
C HIS A 14 -17.44 -1.75 8.37
N ASP A 15 -16.21 -1.92 7.95
CA ASP A 15 -15.32 -0.78 7.69
C ASP A 15 -15.04 -0.60 6.22
N LEU A 16 -15.75 -1.34 5.39
CA LEU A 16 -15.49 -1.35 3.96
C LEU A 16 -15.52 0.04 3.35
N ASP A 17 -16.47 0.86 3.79
CA ASP A 17 -16.62 2.20 3.23
C ASP A 17 -15.60 3.18 3.77
N LYS A 18 -14.94 2.82 4.86
CA LYS A 18 -14.07 3.75 5.55
C LYS A 18 -12.61 3.57 5.18
N ILE A 19 -12.20 2.33 4.94
CA ILE A 19 -10.80 2.03 4.67
C ILE A 19 -10.45 2.52 3.28
N LEU A 20 -9.49 3.43 3.21
CA LEU A 20 -9.06 4.01 1.96
C LEU A 20 -7.99 3.15 1.33
N LEU A 21 -8.03 3.07 0.02
CA LEU A 21 -7.12 2.20 -0.73
C LEU A 21 -6.23 3.03 -1.63
N ALA A 22 -5.03 2.51 -1.88
CA ALA A 22 -4.11 3.13 -2.82
C ALA A 22 -4.33 2.49 -4.19
N ASP A 23 -5.07 3.19 -5.04
CA ASP A 23 -5.41 2.66 -6.35
C ASP A 23 -4.17 2.39 -7.17
N GLY A 24 -4.15 1.25 -7.82
CA GLY A 24 -3.02 0.90 -8.66
C GLY A 24 -1.97 0.08 -7.94
N PHE A 25 -2.09 -0.06 -6.62
CA PHE A 25 -1.08 -0.78 -5.84
C PHE A 25 -1.64 -2.04 -5.20
N GLU A 26 -2.66 -2.61 -5.81
CA GLU A 26 -3.30 -3.80 -5.26
C GLU A 26 -2.32 -4.94 -5.04
N ASP A 27 -1.34 -5.07 -5.93
CA ASP A 27 -0.38 -6.15 -5.80
C ASP A 27 0.56 -5.97 -4.63
N ALA A 28 0.61 -4.77 -4.07
CA ALA A 28 1.46 -4.49 -2.92
C ALA A 28 0.69 -4.55 -1.61
N PHE A 29 -0.59 -4.83 -1.66
CA PHE A 29 -1.43 -4.86 -0.47
C PHE A 29 -1.05 -6.04 0.41
N ILE A 30 -0.91 -5.78 1.70
CA ILE A 30 -0.52 -6.81 2.67
C ILE A 30 -1.69 -7.19 3.57
N GLY A 31 -2.47 -6.23 4.00
CA GLY A 31 -3.56 -6.49 4.92
C GLY A 31 -4.01 -5.20 5.55
N VAL A 32 -4.57 -5.29 6.75
CA VAL A 32 -5.10 -4.15 7.47
C VAL A 32 -4.33 -3.96 8.76
N VAL A 33 -3.97 -2.73 9.04
CA VAL A 33 -3.28 -2.39 10.29
C VAL A 33 -4.32 -1.88 11.28
N GLU A 34 -4.31 -2.45 12.47
CA GLU A 34 -5.17 -2.00 13.55
C GLU A 34 -4.32 -1.74 14.77
N SER A 35 -4.61 -0.63 15.45
CA SER A 35 -3.99 -0.31 16.70
C SER A 35 -5.07 0.11 17.66
N PHE A 36 -4.83 -0.15 18.93
CA PHE A 36 -5.78 0.25 19.95
C PHE A 36 -6.02 1.75 19.86
N GLY A 37 -7.27 2.12 19.73
CA GLY A 37 -7.64 3.53 19.71
C GLY A 37 -7.49 4.22 18.36
N THR A 38 -7.17 3.49 17.30
CA THR A 38 -7.04 4.10 15.99
C THR A 38 -7.93 3.39 14.99
N ALA A 39 -8.19 4.07 13.87
CA ALA A 39 -9.01 3.51 12.82
C ALA A 39 -8.21 2.50 12.01
N PRO A 40 -8.87 1.47 11.45
CA PRO A 40 -8.17 0.51 10.60
C PRO A 40 -7.69 1.15 9.32
N LYS A 41 -6.53 0.69 8.85
CA LYS A 41 -5.92 1.22 7.65
C LYS A 41 -5.47 0.08 6.75
N ALA A 42 -5.65 0.25 5.45
CA ALA A 42 -5.05 -0.67 4.50
C ALA A 42 -3.53 -0.52 4.59
N CYS A 43 -2.82 -1.64 4.52
CA CYS A 43 -1.38 -1.63 4.65
C CYS A 43 -0.75 -2.19 3.39
N TYR A 44 0.29 -1.50 2.91
CA TYR A 44 0.97 -1.86 1.69
C TYR A 44 2.46 -2.02 1.95
N ASN A 45 3.07 -2.87 1.16
CA ASN A 45 4.51 -3.08 1.19
C ASN A 45 5.15 -2.01 0.31
N TYR A 46 5.97 -1.13 0.91
CA TYR A 46 6.58 -0.02 0.19
C TYR A 46 7.43 -0.53 -0.98
N ASP A 47 8.26 -1.53 -0.73
CA ASP A 47 9.13 -2.04 -1.79
C ASP A 47 8.32 -2.64 -2.93
N ALA A 48 7.21 -3.28 -2.61
CA ALA A 48 6.35 -3.82 -3.65
C ALA A 48 5.69 -2.71 -4.44
N CYS A 49 5.39 -1.58 -3.79
CA CYS A 49 4.86 -0.44 -4.52
C CYS A 49 5.88 0.10 -5.52
N ILE A 50 7.15 0.12 -5.12
CA ILE A 50 8.21 0.51 -6.04
C ILE A 50 8.22 -0.42 -7.24
N ASP A 51 8.13 -1.72 -6.98
CA ASP A 51 8.13 -2.70 -8.07
C ASP A 51 6.94 -2.49 -9.00
N VAL A 52 5.79 -2.15 -8.46
CA VAL A 52 4.62 -1.88 -9.30
C VAL A 52 4.90 -0.73 -10.25
N LEU A 53 5.48 0.34 -9.72
CA LEU A 53 5.76 1.50 -10.55
C LEU A 53 6.81 1.20 -11.61
N MET A 54 7.85 0.46 -11.23
CA MET A 54 8.88 0.08 -12.18
C MET A 54 8.38 -0.98 -13.13
N GLY A 55 7.43 -1.79 -12.69
CA GLY A 55 6.87 -2.85 -13.51
C GLY A 55 5.97 -2.37 -14.61
N LYS A 56 5.57 -1.10 -14.56
CA LYS A 56 4.85 -0.52 -15.69
C LYS A 56 5.80 -0.25 -16.83
N ALA A 57 6.86 -0.98 -16.84
CA ALA A 57 7.91 -0.87 -17.82
C ALA A 57 7.46 -1.31 -19.21
N ASP A 58 6.27 -1.84 -19.31
CA ASP A 58 5.70 -2.12 -20.63
C ASP A 58 5.49 -0.82 -21.38
N GLU A 59 5.38 0.26 -20.64
CA GLU A 59 5.21 1.56 -21.22
C GLU A 59 6.54 2.02 -21.80
N GLU A 60 6.47 3.03 -22.61
CA GLU A 60 7.68 3.55 -23.21
C GLU A 60 8.64 4.13 -22.19
N GLU A 61 8.08 4.64 -21.10
CA GLU A 61 8.91 5.23 -20.08
C GLU A 61 8.97 4.33 -18.88
N ILE A 62 10.18 3.97 -18.54
CA ILE A 62 10.42 3.08 -17.42
C ILE A 62 10.93 3.94 -16.27
N MET A 63 10.24 3.86 -15.15
CA MET A 63 10.69 4.56 -13.96
C MET A 63 11.92 3.88 -13.40
N THR A 64 12.91 4.69 -13.04
CA THR A 64 14.01 4.16 -12.27
C THR A 64 13.57 4.03 -10.83
N TYR A 65 14.38 3.36 -10.03
CA TYR A 65 14.05 3.22 -8.62
C TYR A 65 13.88 4.58 -7.95
N ASP A 66 14.80 5.49 -8.23
CA ASP A 66 14.74 6.82 -7.61
C ASP A 66 13.49 7.57 -8.02
N GLU A 67 13.10 7.45 -9.27
CA GLU A 67 11.88 8.11 -9.73
C GLU A 67 10.65 7.51 -9.10
N ALA A 68 10.64 6.20 -8.96
CA ALA A 68 9.49 5.54 -8.34
C ALA A 68 9.38 5.92 -6.87
N ALA A 69 10.50 5.96 -6.16
CA ALA A 69 10.50 6.34 -4.77
C ALA A 69 10.02 7.77 -4.58
N GLU A 70 10.49 8.66 -5.45
CA GLU A 70 10.07 10.05 -5.37
C GLU A 70 8.58 10.18 -5.63
N TYR A 71 8.08 9.46 -6.61
CA TYR A 71 6.65 9.48 -6.91
C TYR A 71 5.83 9.04 -5.69
N LEU A 72 6.26 7.95 -5.06
CA LEU A 72 5.55 7.43 -3.91
C LEU A 72 5.55 8.43 -2.77
N GLU A 73 6.69 9.03 -2.51
CA GLU A 73 6.79 9.93 -1.37
C GLU A 73 5.94 11.17 -1.55
N PHE A 74 5.90 11.72 -2.76
CA PHE A 74 5.16 12.93 -2.97
C PHE A 74 3.67 12.70 -3.18
N ASN A 75 3.30 11.59 -3.78
CA ASN A 75 1.92 11.41 -4.22
C ASN A 75 1.16 10.36 -3.45
N VAL A 76 1.84 9.53 -2.68
CA VAL A 76 1.18 8.41 -2.05
C VAL A 76 1.45 8.36 -0.55
N THR A 77 2.71 8.15 -0.15
CA THR A 77 2.99 7.88 1.25
C THR A 77 2.82 9.08 2.15
N GLN A 78 2.94 10.28 1.61
CA GLN A 78 2.80 11.48 2.41
C GLN A 78 1.44 12.15 2.24
N ALA A 79 0.55 11.54 1.49
CA ALA A 79 -0.77 12.10 1.27
C ALA A 79 -1.68 11.68 2.42
N TYR A 80 -1.93 12.60 3.33
CA TYR A 80 -2.83 12.31 4.45
C TYR A 80 -4.25 12.70 4.07
N VAL A 81 -5.16 11.76 4.15
CA VAL A 81 -6.56 12.01 3.78
C VAL A 81 -7.52 11.55 4.87
N GLY A 82 -7.06 11.50 6.12
CA GLY A 82 -7.91 11.16 7.24
C GLY A 82 -7.38 10.00 8.04
N GLU A 83 -8.18 9.55 8.99
CA GLU A 83 -7.76 8.50 9.92
C GLU A 83 -7.53 7.16 9.22
N ASN A 84 -8.17 6.96 8.08
CA ASN A 84 -8.06 5.70 7.36
C ASN A 84 -7.07 5.77 6.21
N THR A 85 -6.18 6.76 6.23
CA THR A 85 -5.14 6.88 5.22
C THR A 85 -4.31 5.61 5.19
N PRO A 86 -4.01 5.08 4.00
CA PRO A 86 -3.23 3.84 3.92
C PRO A 86 -1.88 3.97 4.61
N ALA A 87 -1.44 2.86 5.18
CA ALA A 87 -0.14 2.77 5.82
C ALA A 87 0.81 1.99 4.93
N PHE A 88 2.11 2.23 5.08
CA PHE A 88 3.11 1.56 4.27
C PHE A 88 4.19 0.99 5.16
N ILE A 89 4.54 -0.28 4.92
CA ILE A 89 5.62 -0.93 5.65
C ILE A 89 6.89 -0.82 4.83
N MET A 90 7.89 -0.22 5.44
CA MET A 90 9.21 -0.07 4.84
C MET A 90 10.10 -1.21 5.28
N ASN A 91 11.14 -1.45 4.51
CA ASN A 91 12.20 -2.38 4.91
C ASN A 91 11.65 -3.75 5.28
N VAL A 92 10.72 -4.22 4.47
CA VAL A 92 10.11 -5.52 4.76
C VAL A 92 11.16 -6.63 4.78
N ALA A 93 12.23 -6.47 4.00
CA ALA A 93 13.27 -7.48 3.96
C ALA A 93 13.93 -7.70 5.31
N LEU A 94 13.84 -6.71 6.21
CA LEU A 94 14.36 -6.91 7.56
C LEU A 94 13.72 -8.08 8.27
N GLY A 95 12.47 -8.35 7.93
CA GLY A 95 11.77 -9.45 8.56
C GLY A 95 12.37 -10.79 8.25
N GLU A 96 13.19 -10.86 7.21
CA GLU A 96 13.85 -12.11 6.82
C GLU A 96 15.13 -12.33 7.58
N GLN A 97 15.62 -11.33 8.25
CA GLN A 97 16.85 -11.47 9.00
C GLN A 97 16.56 -12.17 10.31
N LYS A 98 17.48 -13.03 10.69
CA LYS A 98 17.29 -13.73 11.94
C LYS A 98 17.63 -12.81 13.08
N LEU A 99 16.72 -12.68 13.97
CA LEU A 99 16.93 -11.87 15.15
C LEU A 99 17.26 -12.76 16.33
#